data_d144ea06ec0584b9af7e34dda81bcb24
#
_entry.id   d144ea06ec0584b9af7e34dda81bcb24
#
_cell.length_a   1.000
_cell.length_b   1.000
_cell.length_c   1.000
_cell.angle_alpha   90.00
_cell.angle_beta   90.00
_cell.angle_gamma   90.00
#
_symmetry.space_group_name_H-M   'P 1'
#
loop_
_entity.id
_entity.type
_entity.pdbx_description
1 polymer ?
#
loop_
_entity_poly.entity_id
_entity_poly.type
_entity_poly.pdbx_seq_one_letter_code
_entity_poly.pdbx_strand_id
1 'polypeptide(L)'
;MSKEFVNRFLILVLGFEILAAIFIIGCRATEIKTEIENPDLGRVNGDNIVAAEWAGNLDSEIYSQYLDLYILEYDKPFYPITEDDRYVIECIVAGEAKGEPTEGKMAVAQCLLNAMAKDGLSASDVRKKYQYSGWDDELQNSNPDCWAEVCEAVSRVFDDGEFVSENPILYFYAPKLVYSRWHESLNHATTIGGHKFFYLDEDVNADWFLNLKGVD
;
A
#
# COMPACT_ATOMS: atom_id res chain seq x y z
N MET A 1 41.61 -6.67 -15.79
CA MET A 1 40.29 -6.52 -15.13
C MET A 1 39.91 -5.05 -15.26
N SER A 2 38.73 -4.76 -15.86
CA SER A 2 38.32 -3.36 -16.08
C SER A 2 37.90 -2.73 -14.73
N LYS A 3 38.08 -1.37 -14.59
CA LYS A 3 37.65 -0.63 -13.40
C LYS A 3 36.13 -0.83 -13.12
N GLU A 4 35.38 -1.04 -14.16
CA GLU A 4 33.93 -1.27 -14.09
C GLU A 4 33.58 -2.64 -13.47
N PHE A 5 34.36 -3.67 -13.77
CA PHE A 5 34.21 -4.99 -13.17
C PHE A 5 34.54 -4.98 -11.67
N VAL A 6 35.61 -4.26 -11.29
CA VAL A 6 36.01 -4.10 -9.88
C VAL A 6 34.94 -3.35 -9.07
N ASN A 7 34.35 -2.27 -9.65
CA ASN A 7 33.29 -1.52 -8.98
C ASN A 7 32.01 -2.36 -8.81
N ARG A 8 31.59 -3.10 -9.84
CA ARG A 8 30.41 -3.99 -9.75
C ARG A 8 30.62 -5.12 -8.75
N PHE A 9 31.83 -5.67 -8.71
CA PHE A 9 32.18 -6.72 -7.75
C PHE A 9 32.21 -6.18 -6.30
N LEU A 10 32.72 -4.96 -6.10
CA LEU A 10 32.75 -4.31 -4.79
C LEU A 10 31.34 -4.00 -4.27
N ILE A 11 30.44 -3.54 -5.15
CA ILE A 11 29.02 -3.28 -4.81
C ILE A 11 28.32 -4.60 -4.44
N LEU A 12 28.57 -5.69 -5.17
CA LEU A 12 28.01 -7.01 -4.85
C LEU A 12 28.51 -7.56 -3.51
N VAL A 13 29.78 -7.43 -3.20
CA VAL A 13 30.37 -7.90 -1.92
C VAL A 13 29.84 -7.08 -0.74
N LEU A 14 29.78 -5.74 -0.87
CA LEU A 14 29.21 -4.87 0.15
C LEU A 14 27.72 -5.14 0.35
N GLY A 15 26.96 -5.36 -0.74
CA GLY A 15 25.54 -5.73 -0.67
C GLY A 15 25.32 -7.07 0.06
N PHE A 16 26.21 -8.04 -0.09
CA PHE A 16 26.11 -9.35 0.58
C PHE A 16 26.46 -9.27 2.08
N GLU A 17 27.43 -8.43 2.46
CA GLU A 17 27.76 -8.20 3.87
C GLU A 17 26.66 -7.42 4.59
N ILE A 18 25.99 -6.48 3.91
CA ILE A 18 24.85 -5.73 4.43
C ILE A 18 23.64 -6.66 4.63
N LEU A 19 23.32 -7.52 3.66
CA LEU A 19 22.23 -8.51 3.80
C LEU A 19 22.52 -9.51 4.93
N ALA A 20 23.75 -9.93 5.12
CA ALA A 20 24.15 -10.81 6.22
C ALA A 20 24.02 -10.08 7.58
N ALA A 21 24.37 -8.80 7.64
CA ALA A 21 24.21 -7.99 8.85
C ALA A 21 22.73 -7.77 9.20
N ILE A 22 21.88 -7.47 8.21
CA ILE A 22 20.42 -7.34 8.38
C ILE A 22 19.79 -8.66 8.85
N PHE A 23 20.20 -9.79 8.28
CA PHE A 23 19.74 -11.11 8.71
C PHE A 23 20.14 -11.45 10.15
N ILE A 24 21.37 -11.13 10.56
CA ILE A 24 21.85 -11.33 11.94
C ILE A 24 21.12 -10.40 12.92
N ILE A 25 20.83 -9.17 12.52
CA ILE A 25 20.05 -8.19 13.32
C ILE A 25 18.62 -8.68 13.45
N GLY A 26 17.98 -9.15 12.38
CA GLY A 26 16.63 -9.71 12.41
C GLY A 26 16.51 -10.95 13.30
N CYS A 27 17.50 -11.85 13.30
CA CYS A 27 17.53 -13.02 14.18
C CYS A 27 17.74 -12.66 15.65
N ARG A 28 18.55 -11.62 15.97
CA ARG A 28 18.75 -11.17 17.36
C ARG A 28 17.57 -10.34 17.89
N ALA A 29 16.90 -9.58 17.06
CA ALA A 29 15.71 -8.81 17.45
C ALA A 29 14.56 -9.72 17.93
N THR A 30 14.46 -10.94 17.40
CA THR A 30 13.48 -11.93 17.88
C THR A 30 13.85 -12.54 19.24
N GLU A 31 15.13 -12.59 19.64
CA GLU A 31 15.55 -13.07 20.98
C GLU A 31 15.39 -11.99 22.06
N ILE A 32 15.55 -10.70 21.72
CA ILE A 32 15.44 -9.58 22.68
C ILE A 32 13.97 -9.22 22.98
N LYS A 33 13.03 -9.59 22.13
CA LYS A 33 11.58 -9.33 22.33
C LYS A 33 10.98 -10.03 23.55
N THR A 34 11.71 -10.95 24.17
CA THR A 34 11.25 -11.72 25.34
C THR A 34 11.64 -11.13 26.69
N GLU A 35 12.40 -10.05 26.77
CA GLU A 35 12.94 -9.55 28.06
C GLU A 35 12.57 -8.11 28.47
N ILE A 36 11.79 -7.35 27.68
CA ILE A 36 11.40 -5.97 28.05
C ILE A 36 9.88 -5.82 28.14
N GLU A 37 9.29 -6.29 29.21
CA GLU A 37 8.00 -5.79 29.69
C GLU A 37 8.20 -4.56 30.57
N ASN A 38 8.05 -3.36 30.00
CA ASN A 38 7.85 -2.14 30.78
C ASN A 38 6.82 -1.23 30.10
N PRO A 39 5.63 -0.98 30.72
CA PRO A 39 4.46 -0.41 30.04
C PRO A 39 4.40 1.11 29.92
N ASP A 40 5.46 1.87 30.22
CA ASP A 40 5.34 3.34 30.42
C ASP A 40 6.22 4.23 29.51
N LEU A 41 6.73 3.71 28.41
CA LEU A 41 7.38 4.52 27.38
C LEU A 41 6.51 4.50 26.12
N GLY A 42 5.97 5.68 25.78
CA GLY A 42 5.16 5.91 24.58
C GLY A 42 5.80 5.27 23.35
N ARG A 43 4.94 4.74 22.46
CA ARG A 43 5.28 4.04 21.22
C ARG A 43 6.42 4.71 20.46
N VAL A 44 7.63 4.27 20.69
CA VAL A 44 8.76 4.40 19.80
C VAL A 44 8.95 3.00 19.22
N ASN A 45 8.79 2.82 17.93
CA ASN A 45 8.97 1.54 17.26
C ASN A 45 10.32 0.94 17.69
N GLY A 46 10.31 -0.31 18.19
CA GLY A 46 11.47 -0.96 18.81
C GLY A 46 12.72 -1.07 17.94
N ASP A 47 12.56 -0.88 16.62
CA ASP A 47 13.65 -0.94 15.65
C ASP A 47 14.59 0.28 15.71
N ASN A 48 14.12 1.44 16.21
CA ASN A 48 14.93 2.65 16.34
C ASN A 48 15.90 2.62 17.53
N ILE A 49 15.65 1.81 18.55
CA ILE A 49 16.52 1.73 19.76
C ILE A 49 17.76 0.87 19.46
N VAL A 50 17.59 -0.22 18.72
CA VAL A 50 18.70 -1.11 18.34
C VAL A 50 19.64 -0.41 17.36
N ALA A 51 19.11 0.38 16.41
CA ALA A 51 19.91 1.18 15.49
C ALA A 51 20.78 2.22 16.22
N ALA A 52 20.26 2.87 17.27
CA ALA A 52 20.97 3.89 18.01
C ALA A 52 22.16 3.34 18.86
N GLU A 53 22.05 2.11 19.36
CA GLU A 53 23.10 1.48 20.17
C GLU A 53 24.30 1.01 19.32
N TRP A 54 24.07 0.66 18.05
CA TRP A 54 25.12 0.30 17.08
C TRP A 54 25.76 1.51 16.39
N ALA A 55 25.06 2.64 16.34
CA ALA A 55 25.56 3.89 15.76
C ALA A 55 26.74 4.50 16.53
N GLY A 56 26.95 4.11 17.78
CA GLY A 56 28.06 4.61 18.60
C GLY A 56 29.46 4.28 18.08
N ASN A 57 29.61 3.43 17.08
CA ASN A 57 30.87 3.00 16.48
C ASN A 57 30.99 3.30 14.98
N LEU A 58 29.99 3.88 14.34
CA LEU A 58 30.05 4.33 12.95
C LEU A 58 30.29 5.84 12.91
N ASP A 59 31.10 6.29 11.94
CA ASP A 59 31.27 7.71 11.65
C ASP A 59 29.88 8.34 11.47
N SER A 60 29.59 9.38 12.26
CA SER A 60 28.25 9.99 12.35
C SER A 60 27.72 10.49 10.99
N GLU A 61 28.62 10.81 10.07
CA GLU A 61 28.31 11.30 8.75
C GLU A 61 27.86 10.15 7.82
N ILE A 62 28.50 8.98 7.94
CA ILE A 62 28.13 7.76 7.22
C ILE A 62 26.78 7.23 7.73
N TYR A 63 26.56 7.28 9.05
CA TYR A 63 25.30 6.86 9.65
C TYR A 63 24.12 7.75 9.23
N SER A 64 24.33 9.08 9.22
CA SER A 64 23.32 10.03 8.77
C SER A 64 22.92 9.79 7.29
N GLN A 65 23.91 9.61 6.40
CA GLN A 65 23.66 9.31 4.98
C GLN A 65 22.94 7.96 4.79
N TYR A 66 23.26 6.97 5.63
CA TYR A 66 22.60 5.66 5.61
C TYR A 66 21.14 5.74 6.10
N LEU A 67 20.91 6.50 7.18
CA LEU A 67 19.59 6.71 7.73
C LEU A 67 18.70 7.47 6.74
N ASP A 68 19.22 8.51 6.09
CA ASP A 68 18.52 9.28 5.07
C ASP A 68 18.18 8.41 3.85
N LEU A 69 19.09 7.54 3.40
CA LEU A 69 18.85 6.59 2.32
C LEU A 69 17.81 5.53 2.72
N TYR A 70 17.91 5.01 3.93
CA TYR A 70 16.99 4.00 4.45
C TYR A 70 15.57 4.56 4.62
N ILE A 71 15.43 5.76 5.20
CA ILE A 71 14.17 6.47 5.34
C ILE A 71 13.56 6.77 3.97
N LEU A 72 14.37 7.24 2.99
CA LEU A 72 13.91 7.54 1.64
C LEU A 72 13.46 6.30 0.85
N GLU A 73 13.94 5.10 1.18
CA GLU A 73 13.57 3.87 0.49
C GLU A 73 12.39 3.15 1.15
N TYR A 74 12.25 3.27 2.48
CA TYR A 74 11.16 2.64 3.25
C TYR A 74 9.89 3.48 3.35
N ASP A 75 9.99 4.82 3.20
CA ASP A 75 8.84 5.73 3.29
C ASP A 75 8.16 6.02 1.94
N LYS A 76 8.55 5.32 0.87
CA LYS A 76 7.85 5.51 -0.41
C LYS A 76 6.52 4.77 -0.40
N PRO A 77 5.41 5.48 -0.63
CA PRO A 77 4.13 4.82 -0.80
C PRO A 77 4.20 3.87 -2.01
N PHE A 78 3.52 2.74 -1.92
CA PHE A 78 3.43 1.75 -2.99
C PHE A 78 2.95 2.39 -4.30
N TYR A 79 1.91 3.23 -4.24
CA TYR A 79 1.41 4.01 -5.36
C TYR A 79 1.30 5.49 -4.96
N PRO A 80 2.27 6.34 -5.38
CA PRO A 80 2.30 7.74 -4.97
C PRO A 80 1.13 8.52 -5.58
N ILE A 81 0.41 9.24 -4.73
CA ILE A 81 -0.72 10.10 -5.10
C ILE A 81 -0.55 11.48 -4.46
N THR A 82 -1.24 12.48 -5.04
CA THR A 82 -1.31 13.82 -4.44
C THR A 82 -2.25 13.83 -3.23
N GLU A 83 -2.13 14.82 -2.36
CA GLU A 83 -3.07 15.04 -1.25
C GLU A 83 -4.52 15.22 -1.75
N ASP A 84 -4.69 15.93 -2.88
CA ASP A 84 -5.99 16.13 -3.50
C ASP A 84 -6.60 14.80 -4.00
N ASP A 85 -5.80 13.95 -4.64
CA ASP A 85 -6.25 12.62 -5.07
C ASP A 85 -6.60 11.75 -3.87
N ARG A 86 -5.78 11.78 -2.80
CA ARG A 86 -6.05 11.02 -1.56
C ARG A 86 -7.40 11.39 -0.98
N TYR A 87 -7.66 12.68 -0.80
CA TYR A 87 -8.94 13.15 -0.30
C TYR A 87 -10.12 12.72 -1.16
N VAL A 88 -9.98 12.80 -2.49
CA VAL A 88 -11.01 12.35 -3.44
C VAL A 88 -11.26 10.84 -3.30
N ILE A 89 -10.20 10.02 -3.19
CA ILE A 89 -10.28 8.57 -3.01
C ILE A 89 -11.03 8.25 -1.71
N GLU A 90 -10.65 8.89 -0.61
CA GLU A 90 -11.28 8.70 0.70
C GLU A 90 -12.78 9.04 0.68
N CYS A 91 -13.16 10.17 0.04
CA CYS A 91 -14.56 10.53 -0.13
C CYS A 91 -15.35 9.51 -0.98
N ILE A 92 -14.73 8.94 -2.03
CA ILE A 92 -15.36 7.90 -2.84
C ILE A 92 -15.53 6.61 -2.03
N VAL A 93 -14.48 6.13 -1.35
CA VAL A 93 -14.54 4.92 -0.51
C VAL A 93 -15.57 5.10 0.61
N ALA A 94 -15.62 6.29 1.23
CA ALA A 94 -16.64 6.62 2.23
C ALA A 94 -18.05 6.52 1.64
N GLY A 95 -18.29 7.09 0.47
CA GLY A 95 -19.59 7.07 -0.18
C GLY A 95 -20.04 5.69 -0.67
N GLU A 96 -19.10 4.89 -1.17
CA GLU A 96 -19.37 3.56 -1.71
C GLU A 96 -19.37 2.46 -0.64
N ALA A 97 -18.51 2.55 0.39
CA ALA A 97 -18.19 1.41 1.23
C ALA A 97 -18.10 1.69 2.74
N LYS A 98 -18.57 2.84 3.27
CA LYS A 98 -18.50 3.14 4.72
C LYS A 98 -19.15 2.08 5.62
N GLY A 99 -20.18 1.39 5.13
CA GLY A 99 -20.89 0.31 5.86
C GLY A 99 -20.29 -1.08 5.65
N GLU A 100 -19.25 -1.21 4.82
CA GLU A 100 -18.61 -2.48 4.53
C GLU A 100 -17.50 -2.79 5.56
N PRO A 101 -17.10 -4.07 5.72
CA PRO A 101 -15.91 -4.43 6.48
C PRO A 101 -14.66 -3.78 5.87
N THR A 102 -13.54 -3.78 6.62
CA THR A 102 -12.26 -3.18 6.17
C THR A 102 -11.83 -3.70 4.80
N GLU A 103 -11.92 -5.01 4.56
CA GLU A 103 -11.59 -5.62 3.26
C GLU A 103 -12.51 -5.11 2.13
N GLY A 104 -13.76 -4.78 2.44
CA GLY A 104 -14.69 -4.19 1.46
C GLY A 104 -14.31 -2.76 1.09
N LYS A 105 -13.89 -1.95 2.06
CA LYS A 105 -13.33 -0.61 1.85
C LYS A 105 -12.05 -0.68 1.04
N MET A 106 -11.13 -1.61 1.39
CA MET A 106 -9.89 -1.87 0.65
C MET A 106 -10.16 -2.32 -0.79
N ALA A 107 -11.16 -3.16 -1.04
CA ALA A 107 -11.49 -3.60 -2.39
C ALA A 107 -11.96 -2.44 -3.28
N VAL A 108 -12.74 -1.50 -2.74
CA VAL A 108 -13.11 -0.27 -3.46
C VAL A 108 -11.88 0.61 -3.71
N ALA A 109 -11.00 0.79 -2.71
CA ALA A 109 -9.74 1.50 -2.87
C ALA A 109 -8.84 0.84 -3.92
N GLN A 110 -8.75 -0.50 -3.96
CA GLN A 110 -8.01 -1.24 -4.99
C GLN A 110 -8.60 -1.04 -6.39
N CYS A 111 -9.92 -0.98 -6.55
CA CYS A 111 -10.53 -0.63 -7.84
C CYS A 111 -10.10 0.76 -8.33
N LEU A 112 -10.05 1.75 -7.42
CA LEU A 112 -9.59 3.11 -7.75
C LEU A 112 -8.11 3.11 -8.14
N LEU A 113 -7.25 2.44 -7.36
CA LEU A 113 -5.83 2.32 -7.65
C LEU A 113 -5.60 1.67 -9.01
N ASN A 114 -6.26 0.54 -9.28
CA ASN A 114 -6.16 -0.16 -10.57
C ASN A 114 -6.62 0.72 -11.74
N ALA A 115 -7.70 1.48 -11.58
CA ALA A 115 -8.20 2.39 -12.60
C ALA A 115 -7.25 3.56 -12.84
N MET A 116 -6.64 4.12 -11.79
CA MET A 116 -5.61 5.16 -11.90
C MET A 116 -4.36 4.63 -12.61
N ALA A 117 -3.87 3.46 -12.23
CA ALA A 117 -2.71 2.82 -12.85
C ALA A 117 -2.95 2.46 -14.32
N LYS A 118 -4.13 1.93 -14.65
CA LYS A 118 -4.52 1.57 -16.02
C LYS A 118 -4.55 2.77 -16.96
N ASP A 119 -5.12 3.87 -16.51
CA ASP A 119 -5.43 5.01 -17.38
C ASP A 119 -4.46 6.20 -17.23
N GLY A 120 -3.63 6.22 -16.19
CA GLY A 120 -2.77 7.37 -15.87
C GLY A 120 -3.57 8.63 -15.51
N LEU A 121 -4.75 8.47 -14.91
CA LEU A 121 -5.69 9.55 -14.60
C LEU A 121 -5.67 9.91 -13.12
N SER A 122 -6.08 11.15 -12.80
CA SER A 122 -6.37 11.58 -11.43
C SER A 122 -7.58 10.82 -10.85
N ALA A 123 -7.69 10.77 -9.52
CA ALA A 123 -8.83 10.16 -8.84
C ALA A 123 -10.18 10.77 -9.28
N SER A 124 -10.21 12.10 -9.47
CA SER A 124 -11.40 12.81 -9.96
C SER A 124 -11.83 12.39 -11.36
N ASP A 125 -10.88 12.13 -12.26
CA ASP A 125 -11.20 11.73 -13.64
C ASP A 125 -11.53 10.24 -13.72
N VAL A 126 -10.88 9.39 -12.91
CA VAL A 126 -11.26 7.99 -12.71
C VAL A 126 -12.69 7.89 -12.20
N ARG A 127 -13.07 8.68 -11.20
CA ARG A 127 -14.46 8.73 -10.69
C ARG A 127 -15.46 8.96 -11.81
N LYS A 128 -15.21 9.94 -12.69
CA LYS A 128 -16.09 10.25 -13.83
C LYS A 128 -16.11 9.15 -14.86
N LYS A 129 -14.94 8.61 -15.25
CA LYS A 129 -14.79 7.59 -16.29
C LYS A 129 -15.44 6.27 -15.90
N TYR A 130 -15.20 5.80 -14.67
CA TYR A 130 -15.71 4.53 -14.16
C TYR A 130 -17.08 4.66 -13.47
N GLN A 131 -17.60 5.88 -13.38
CA GLN A 131 -18.93 6.19 -12.82
C GLN A 131 -19.07 5.77 -11.34
N TYR A 132 -18.00 5.91 -10.55
CA TYR A 132 -18.10 5.75 -9.10
C TYR A 132 -18.95 6.88 -8.53
N SER A 133 -20.20 6.55 -8.17
CA SER A 133 -21.21 7.53 -7.80
C SER A 133 -21.15 7.93 -6.33
N GLY A 134 -20.65 7.05 -5.47
CA GLY A 134 -20.52 7.30 -4.04
C GLY A 134 -19.62 8.51 -3.75
N TRP A 135 -20.08 9.33 -2.80
CA TRP A 135 -19.33 10.48 -2.31
C TRP A 135 -19.84 10.84 -0.92
N ASP A 136 -18.95 10.90 0.05
CA ASP A 136 -19.31 11.32 1.40
C ASP A 136 -18.13 12.08 2.04
N ASP A 137 -18.08 13.38 1.83
CA ASP A 137 -17.13 14.31 2.43
C ASP A 137 -17.54 14.77 3.84
N GLU A 138 -18.81 14.58 4.20
CA GLU A 138 -19.32 14.90 5.53
C GLU A 138 -19.00 13.82 6.58
N LEU A 139 -18.58 12.62 6.15
CA LEU A 139 -18.31 11.50 7.07
C LEU A 139 -17.23 11.85 8.08
N GLN A 140 -16.19 12.58 7.68
CA GLN A 140 -15.10 13.02 8.57
C GLN A 140 -15.60 13.84 9.78
N ASN A 141 -16.69 14.58 9.60
CA ASN A 141 -17.29 15.41 10.64
C ASN A 141 -18.40 14.67 11.38
N SER A 142 -19.19 13.86 10.67
CA SER A 142 -20.38 13.21 11.21
C SER A 142 -20.06 11.90 11.94
N ASN A 143 -19.00 11.18 11.53
CA ASN A 143 -18.53 9.93 12.14
C ASN A 143 -17.01 9.77 11.97
N PRO A 144 -16.19 10.46 12.80
CA PRO A 144 -14.73 10.44 12.69
C PRO A 144 -14.10 9.03 12.80
N ASP A 145 -14.70 8.14 13.59
CA ASP A 145 -14.19 6.77 13.75
C ASP A 145 -14.33 5.98 12.43
N CYS A 146 -15.49 6.08 11.78
CA CYS A 146 -15.71 5.46 10.49
C CYS A 146 -14.83 6.08 9.38
N TRP A 147 -14.61 7.42 9.45
CA TRP A 147 -13.66 8.09 8.57
C TRP A 147 -12.23 7.56 8.74
N ALA A 148 -11.78 7.38 9.98
CA ALA A 148 -10.45 6.80 10.26
C ALA A 148 -10.29 5.38 9.67
N GLU A 149 -11.35 4.54 9.73
CA GLU A 149 -11.34 3.23 9.07
C GLU A 149 -11.25 3.33 7.54
N VAL A 150 -11.85 4.35 6.92
CA VAL A 150 -11.74 4.63 5.48
C VAL A 150 -10.30 5.04 5.15
N CYS A 151 -9.72 5.99 5.89
CA CYS A 151 -8.36 6.45 5.69
C CYS A 151 -7.35 5.30 5.85
N GLU A 152 -7.52 4.43 6.86
CA GLU A 152 -6.70 3.25 7.06
C GLU A 152 -6.80 2.28 5.86
N ALA A 153 -7.99 1.99 5.36
CA ALA A 153 -8.17 1.12 4.21
C ALA A 153 -7.51 1.67 2.94
N VAL A 154 -7.58 2.99 2.72
CA VAL A 154 -6.91 3.67 1.61
C VAL A 154 -5.38 3.60 1.77
N SER A 155 -4.85 3.87 2.97
CA SER A 155 -3.41 3.80 3.26
C SER A 155 -2.87 2.39 3.01
N ARG A 156 -3.52 1.35 3.53
CA ARG A 156 -3.10 -0.04 3.30
C ARG A 156 -2.99 -0.40 1.82
N VAL A 157 -3.86 0.13 0.98
CA VAL A 157 -3.83 -0.16 -0.47
C VAL A 157 -2.81 0.72 -1.19
N PHE A 158 -2.78 2.02 -0.95
CA PHE A 158 -1.96 2.97 -1.71
C PHE A 158 -0.54 3.13 -1.17
N ASP A 159 -0.37 3.04 0.15
CA ASP A 159 0.94 3.22 0.79
C ASP A 159 1.63 1.87 1.01
N ASP A 160 0.91 0.85 1.48
CA ASP A 160 1.49 -0.45 1.84
C ASP A 160 1.39 -1.49 0.72
N GLY A 161 0.59 -1.25 -0.33
CA GLY A 161 0.39 -2.19 -1.45
C GLY A 161 -0.38 -3.46 -1.07
N GLU A 162 -1.21 -3.40 -0.03
CA GLU A 162 -2.03 -4.54 0.40
C GLU A 162 -3.25 -4.72 -0.51
N PHE A 163 -3.24 -5.77 -1.32
CA PHE A 163 -4.35 -6.10 -2.20
C PHE A 163 -5.26 -7.16 -1.59
N VAL A 164 -6.57 -6.98 -1.75
CA VAL A 164 -7.59 -7.97 -1.36
C VAL A 164 -7.95 -8.91 -2.50
N SER A 165 -7.54 -8.60 -3.72
CA SER A 165 -7.73 -9.44 -4.90
C SER A 165 -6.45 -9.51 -5.72
N GLU A 166 -6.07 -10.74 -6.11
CA GLU A 166 -4.97 -11.00 -7.04
C GLU A 166 -5.31 -10.66 -8.49
N ASN A 167 -6.61 -10.43 -8.79
CA ASN A 167 -7.08 -10.03 -10.10
C ASN A 167 -7.18 -8.50 -10.19
N PRO A 168 -7.06 -7.91 -11.40
CA PRO A 168 -7.16 -6.47 -11.64
C PRO A 168 -8.61 -5.97 -11.54
N ILE A 169 -9.17 -6.00 -10.32
CA ILE A 169 -10.55 -5.55 -10.09
C ILE A 169 -10.72 -4.08 -10.45
N LEU A 170 -11.73 -3.77 -11.25
CA LEU A 170 -12.01 -2.41 -11.73
C LEU A 170 -13.47 -2.01 -11.52
N TYR A 171 -14.35 -3.00 -11.39
CA TYR A 171 -15.79 -2.80 -11.36
C TYR A 171 -16.40 -3.51 -10.17
N PHE A 172 -17.41 -2.90 -9.59
CA PHE A 172 -18.18 -3.52 -8.50
C PHE A 172 -19.62 -3.01 -8.49
N TYR A 173 -20.49 -3.76 -7.87
CA TYR A 173 -21.85 -3.34 -7.55
C TYR A 173 -22.42 -4.12 -6.36
N ALA A 174 -23.46 -3.56 -5.74
CA ALA A 174 -24.19 -4.19 -4.63
C ALA A 174 -25.41 -4.96 -5.15
N PRO A 175 -25.36 -6.31 -5.29
CA PRO A 175 -26.43 -7.10 -5.91
C PRO A 175 -27.75 -7.10 -5.12
N LYS A 176 -27.69 -6.76 -3.82
CA LYS A 176 -28.88 -6.60 -2.98
C LYS A 176 -29.67 -5.32 -3.29
N LEU A 177 -29.01 -4.30 -3.85
CA LEU A 177 -29.61 -3.01 -4.17
C LEU A 177 -30.05 -2.92 -5.63
N VAL A 178 -29.27 -3.48 -6.55
CA VAL A 178 -29.53 -3.41 -7.99
C VAL A 178 -28.99 -4.66 -8.68
N TYR A 179 -29.69 -5.11 -9.74
CA TYR A 179 -29.15 -6.14 -10.62
C TYR A 179 -28.53 -5.50 -11.86
N SER A 180 -27.26 -5.80 -12.12
CA SER A 180 -26.54 -5.31 -13.29
C SER A 180 -26.13 -6.46 -14.20
N ARG A 181 -26.86 -6.62 -15.34
CA ARG A 181 -26.54 -7.63 -16.36
C ARG A 181 -25.12 -7.41 -16.92
N TRP A 182 -24.70 -6.15 -17.02
CA TRP A 182 -23.38 -5.82 -17.54
C TRP A 182 -22.27 -6.33 -16.61
N HIS A 183 -22.35 -6.04 -15.31
CA HIS A 183 -21.39 -6.55 -14.35
C HIS A 183 -21.37 -8.10 -14.32
N GLU A 184 -22.54 -8.75 -14.38
CA GLU A 184 -22.62 -10.21 -14.38
C GLU A 184 -22.10 -10.85 -15.70
N SER A 185 -21.79 -10.06 -16.73
CA SER A 185 -21.09 -10.52 -17.94
C SER A 185 -19.58 -10.40 -17.86
N LEU A 186 -19.03 -9.77 -16.81
CA LEU A 186 -17.61 -9.67 -16.55
C LEU A 186 -17.10 -10.86 -15.71
N ASN A 187 -15.79 -11.00 -15.58
CA ASN A 187 -15.21 -12.02 -14.73
C ASN A 187 -15.37 -11.65 -13.25
N HIS A 188 -16.02 -12.50 -12.50
CA HIS A 188 -16.20 -12.32 -11.07
C HIS A 188 -14.90 -12.68 -10.34
N ALA A 189 -14.32 -11.72 -9.60
CA ALA A 189 -13.13 -11.91 -8.80
C ALA A 189 -13.47 -12.41 -7.40
N THR A 190 -14.31 -11.66 -6.68
CA THR A 190 -14.67 -11.95 -5.29
C THR A 190 -15.96 -11.26 -4.88
N THR A 191 -16.50 -11.68 -3.75
CA THR A 191 -17.61 -11.01 -3.08
C THR A 191 -17.20 -10.70 -1.65
N ILE A 192 -17.23 -9.42 -1.26
CA ILE A 192 -16.85 -8.96 0.07
C ILE A 192 -17.98 -8.08 0.59
N GLY A 193 -18.47 -8.40 1.79
CA GLY A 193 -19.60 -7.67 2.38
C GLY A 193 -20.83 -7.70 1.50
N GLY A 194 -21.30 -6.53 1.11
CA GLY A 194 -22.45 -6.33 0.23
C GLY A 194 -22.13 -6.23 -1.25
N HIS A 195 -20.86 -6.21 -1.64
CA HIS A 195 -20.41 -5.96 -3.02
C HIS A 195 -19.82 -7.17 -3.70
N LYS A 196 -20.06 -7.28 -5.02
CA LYS A 196 -19.35 -8.17 -5.94
C LYS A 196 -18.34 -7.35 -6.74
N PHE A 197 -17.13 -7.89 -6.91
CA PHE A 197 -16.02 -7.26 -7.62
C PHE A 197 -15.67 -8.03 -8.88
N PHE A 198 -15.34 -7.30 -9.96
CA PHE A 198 -15.16 -7.84 -11.30
C PHE A 198 -13.96 -7.25 -12.01
N TYR A 199 -13.44 -7.98 -13.00
CA TYR A 199 -12.34 -7.59 -13.87
C TYR A 199 -12.58 -8.01 -15.32
N LEU A 200 -11.73 -7.56 -16.23
CA LEU A 200 -11.70 -7.99 -17.62
C LEU A 200 -10.49 -8.91 -17.86
N ASP A 201 -10.67 -9.97 -18.67
CA ASP A 201 -9.58 -10.91 -19.00
C ASP A 201 -8.38 -10.21 -19.63
N GLU A 202 -8.62 -9.19 -20.44
CA GLU A 202 -7.58 -8.40 -21.09
C GLU A 202 -6.66 -7.66 -20.10
N ASP A 203 -7.13 -7.38 -18.90
CA ASP A 203 -6.36 -6.67 -17.88
C ASP A 203 -5.42 -7.58 -17.06
N VAL A 204 -5.64 -8.89 -17.05
CA VAL A 204 -4.87 -9.85 -16.21
C VAL A 204 -3.38 -9.87 -16.59
N ASN A 205 -3.07 -9.76 -17.90
CA ASN A 205 -1.71 -9.76 -18.42
C ASN A 205 -1.32 -8.40 -19.03
N ALA A 206 -2.05 -7.34 -18.70
CA ALA A 206 -1.72 -6.00 -19.19
C ALA A 206 -0.49 -5.43 -18.47
N ASP A 207 0.36 -4.74 -19.20
CA ASP A 207 1.62 -4.17 -18.69
C ASP A 207 1.40 -3.30 -17.44
N TRP A 208 0.32 -2.52 -17.41
CA TRP A 208 -0.01 -1.67 -16.26
C TRP A 208 -0.20 -2.47 -14.97
N PHE A 209 -0.83 -3.66 -15.08
CA PHE A 209 -1.09 -4.50 -13.92
C PHE A 209 0.14 -5.32 -13.51
N LEU A 210 0.89 -5.82 -14.47
CA LEU A 210 2.16 -6.49 -14.21
C LEU A 210 3.17 -5.55 -13.56
N ASN A 211 3.30 -4.32 -14.06
CA ASN A 211 4.14 -3.29 -13.46
C ASN A 211 3.71 -2.95 -12.02
N LEU A 212 2.41 -2.87 -11.76
CA LEU A 212 1.88 -2.62 -10.43
C LEU A 212 2.24 -3.76 -9.46
N LYS A 213 2.31 -5.00 -9.94
CA LYS A 213 2.72 -6.18 -9.14
C LYS A 213 4.24 -6.37 -9.05
N GLY A 214 5.04 -5.54 -9.71
CA GLY A 214 6.50 -5.69 -9.76
C GLY A 214 6.95 -6.96 -10.51
N VAL A 215 6.15 -7.41 -11.47
CA VAL A 215 6.48 -8.57 -12.32
C VAL A 215 7.05 -8.04 -13.63
N ASP A 216 8.39 -8.12 -13.80
CA ASP A 216 9.12 -7.80 -15.02
C ASP A 216 9.05 -8.96 -16.06
#